data_a86ed7af0b87feaa1c33622776870e0c
#
_entry.id   a86ed7af0b87feaa1c33622776870e0c
#
_cell.length_a   1.000
_cell.length_b   1.000
_cell.length_c   1.000
_cell.angle_alpha   90.00
_cell.angle_beta   90.00
_cell.angle_gamma   90.00
#
_symmetry.space_group_name_H-M   'P 1'
#
loop_
_entity.id
_entity.type
_entity.pdbx_description
1 polymer ?
#
loop_
_entity_poly.entity_id
_entity_poly.type
_entity_poly.pdbx_seq_one_letter_code
_entity_poly.pdbx_strand_id
1 'polypeptide(L)'
;MNLIEQKILVVVAHPDDELLGLGGTLNHLVQDNKCQVHVVILGEGITSRSLERNTSDWVKELEEHKRNISDAKKLIGYQTLSTFDLPDNRFDSTPLLDIIKIIEGEKAKFQPDIVFTHHGGDLNIDHQRTFEAVMTACRPMEDECVTTIITFETPSGTEWRASSDPRHFVPNFFVELQSKHLQAKVDAMECYAYEKRSFPHPRSSQGLRILAGYRGISVGKKYVEAFQIIRHIIKIN
;
A
#
# COMPACT_ATOMS: atom_id res chain seq x y z
N MET A 1 20.24 0.82 -3.62
CA MET A 1 19.47 0.70 -2.35
C MET A 1 19.50 -0.76 -1.93
N ASN A 2 19.81 -1.05 -0.65
CA ASN A 2 19.76 -2.42 -0.10
C ASN A 2 18.40 -2.64 0.57
N LEU A 3 17.71 -3.72 0.22
CA LEU A 3 16.42 -4.11 0.80
C LEU A 3 16.53 -5.40 1.65
N ILE A 4 17.71 -5.73 2.16
CA ILE A 4 17.92 -6.90 3.01
C ILE A 4 17.89 -6.47 4.49
N GLU A 5 17.15 -7.19 5.32
CA GLU A 5 17.07 -7.01 6.78
C GLU A 5 16.65 -5.60 7.22
N GLN A 6 15.83 -4.91 6.39
CA GLN A 6 15.32 -3.57 6.68
C GLN A 6 14.06 -3.63 7.52
N LYS A 7 13.81 -2.57 8.28
CA LYS A 7 12.51 -2.29 8.91
C LYS A 7 11.65 -1.47 7.97
N ILE A 8 10.55 -2.03 7.53
CA ILE A 8 9.68 -1.45 6.51
C ILE A 8 8.29 -1.17 7.08
N LEU A 9 7.88 0.07 7.04
CA LEU A 9 6.52 0.50 7.35
C LEU A 9 5.74 0.65 6.04
N VAL A 10 4.58 0.04 5.96
CA VAL A 10 3.64 0.21 4.86
C VAL A 10 2.42 0.94 5.38
N VAL A 11 2.11 2.09 4.81
CA VAL A 11 0.95 2.89 5.21
C VAL A 11 -0.02 2.99 4.05
N VAL A 12 -1.21 2.42 4.23
CA VAL A 12 -2.26 2.36 3.21
C VAL A 12 -3.59 2.91 3.72
N ALA A 13 -4.41 3.38 2.79
CA ALA A 13 -5.71 3.93 3.12
C ALA A 13 -6.72 2.85 3.48
N HIS A 14 -6.83 1.78 2.69
CA HIS A 14 -7.88 0.77 2.84
C HIS A 14 -7.32 -0.64 2.90
N PRO A 15 -8.11 -1.59 3.44
CA PRO A 15 -7.81 -3.02 3.32
C PRO A 15 -7.78 -3.44 1.85
N ASP A 16 -6.74 -4.12 1.40
CA ASP A 16 -6.34 -4.57 0.07
C ASP A 16 -5.27 -3.72 -0.63
N ASP A 17 -5.13 -2.45 -0.30
CA ASP A 17 -4.18 -1.54 -0.95
C ASP A 17 -2.73 -2.01 -0.80
N GLU A 18 -2.38 -2.62 0.34
CA GLU A 18 -1.05 -3.19 0.58
C GLU A 18 -0.74 -4.33 -0.38
N LEU A 19 -1.78 -5.05 -0.81
CA LEU A 19 -1.65 -6.12 -1.79
C LEU A 19 -1.63 -5.56 -3.20
N LEU A 20 -2.57 -4.67 -3.51
CA LEU A 20 -2.71 -4.06 -4.84
C LEU A 20 -1.44 -3.32 -5.24
N GLY A 21 -0.86 -2.56 -4.32
CA GLY A 21 0.33 -1.75 -4.57
C GLY A 21 1.63 -2.56 -4.61
N LEU A 22 1.83 -3.45 -3.63
CA LEU A 22 3.15 -4.06 -3.42
C LEU A 22 3.12 -5.49 -2.85
N GLY A 23 2.01 -6.23 -2.99
CA GLY A 23 1.85 -7.55 -2.37
C GLY A 23 2.92 -8.57 -2.77
N GLY A 24 3.36 -8.59 -4.04
CA GLY A 24 4.44 -9.43 -4.51
C GLY A 24 5.79 -9.03 -3.90
N THR A 25 6.08 -7.75 -3.87
CA THR A 25 7.27 -7.17 -3.24
C THR A 25 7.28 -7.46 -1.74
N LEU A 26 6.16 -7.29 -1.03
CA LEU A 26 6.07 -7.62 0.40
C LEU A 26 6.40 -9.08 0.67
N ASN A 27 5.83 -9.99 -0.11
CA ASN A 27 6.15 -11.41 0.03
C ASN A 27 7.65 -11.68 -0.19
N HIS A 28 8.26 -11.08 -1.22
CA HIS A 28 9.70 -11.18 -1.47
C HIS A 28 10.53 -10.60 -0.30
N LEU A 29 10.20 -9.41 0.18
CA LEU A 29 10.93 -8.74 1.27
C LEU A 29 10.91 -9.54 2.56
N VAL A 30 9.78 -10.17 2.87
CA VAL A 30 9.63 -10.98 4.08
C VAL A 30 10.30 -12.36 3.92
N GLN A 31 10.00 -13.07 2.84
CA GLN A 31 10.41 -14.46 2.69
C GLN A 31 11.88 -14.62 2.29
N ASP A 32 12.34 -13.77 1.37
CA ASP A 32 13.67 -13.91 0.79
C ASP A 32 14.69 -12.93 1.43
N ASN A 33 14.26 -11.69 1.76
CA ASN A 33 15.15 -10.63 2.25
C ASN A 33 15.15 -10.46 3.78
N LYS A 34 14.33 -11.22 4.52
CA LYS A 34 14.22 -11.20 5.98
C LYS A 34 13.93 -9.82 6.57
N CYS A 35 13.22 -8.97 5.83
CA CYS A 35 12.78 -7.67 6.32
C CYS A 35 11.74 -7.83 7.43
N GLN A 36 11.77 -6.91 8.38
CA GLN A 36 10.68 -6.72 9.33
C GLN A 36 9.66 -5.76 8.72
N VAL A 37 8.43 -6.22 8.57
CA VAL A 37 7.37 -5.43 7.93
C VAL A 37 6.23 -5.18 8.90
N HIS A 38 5.88 -3.90 9.06
CA HIS A 38 4.68 -3.45 9.74
C HIS A 38 3.74 -2.77 8.75
N VAL A 39 2.50 -3.23 8.69
CA VAL A 39 1.46 -2.64 7.84
C VAL A 39 0.51 -1.82 8.71
N VAL A 40 0.18 -0.63 8.25
CA VAL A 40 -0.82 0.28 8.85
C VAL A 40 -1.91 0.50 7.84
N ILE A 41 -3.13 0.07 8.17
CA ILE A 41 -4.34 0.32 7.39
C ILE A 41 -5.15 1.39 8.12
N LEU A 42 -5.36 2.55 7.49
CA LEU A 42 -5.92 3.72 8.14
C LEU A 42 -7.45 3.70 8.18
N GLY A 43 -8.11 3.23 7.15
CA GLY A 43 -9.56 3.26 6.99
C GLY A 43 -10.21 1.91 7.11
N GLU A 44 -11.51 1.97 7.40
CA GLU A 44 -12.33 0.77 7.55
C GLU A 44 -12.62 0.05 6.21
N GLY A 45 -12.60 0.80 5.08
CA GLY A 45 -13.05 0.33 3.77
C GLY A 45 -14.55 0.01 3.76
N ILE A 46 -15.16 -0.17 2.59
CA ILE A 46 -16.53 -0.68 2.40
C ILE A 46 -17.70 0.28 2.70
N THR A 47 -17.60 1.17 3.68
CA THR A 47 -18.75 2.01 4.09
C THR A 47 -19.13 3.09 3.08
N SER A 48 -18.24 3.43 2.14
CA SER A 48 -18.53 4.36 1.03
C SER A 48 -19.58 3.83 0.02
N ARG A 49 -19.97 2.56 0.13
CA ARG A 49 -21.00 1.95 -0.73
C ARG A 49 -22.41 2.37 -0.35
N SER A 50 -22.60 3.01 0.81
CA SER A 50 -23.87 3.61 1.25
C SER A 50 -23.87 5.12 0.99
N LEU A 51 -25.08 5.70 0.84
CA LEU A 51 -25.25 7.15 0.70
C LEU A 51 -24.74 7.91 1.94
N GLU A 52 -24.98 7.34 3.12
CA GLU A 52 -24.51 7.88 4.39
C GLU A 52 -23.66 6.84 5.12
N ARG A 53 -22.60 7.31 5.80
CA ARG A 53 -21.79 6.44 6.65
C ARG A 53 -22.57 6.06 7.91
N ASN A 54 -22.97 4.79 7.98
CA ASN A 54 -23.50 4.20 9.18
C ASN A 54 -22.86 2.83 9.40
N THR A 55 -21.87 2.75 10.29
CA THR A 55 -21.13 1.51 10.55
C THR A 55 -22.01 0.39 11.13
N SER A 56 -23.15 0.74 11.73
CA SER A 56 -24.10 -0.25 12.25
C SER A 56 -24.71 -1.11 11.15
N ASP A 57 -24.82 -0.59 9.94
CA ASP A 57 -25.36 -1.30 8.79
C ASP A 57 -24.34 -2.28 8.17
N TRP A 58 -23.06 -2.15 8.54
CA TRP A 58 -21.93 -2.89 7.97
C TRP A 58 -21.20 -3.79 8.96
N VAL A 59 -21.78 -4.08 10.12
CA VAL A 59 -21.09 -4.84 11.19
C VAL A 59 -20.53 -6.18 10.71
N LYS A 60 -21.33 -6.94 9.94
CA LYS A 60 -20.92 -8.26 9.44
C LYS A 60 -19.77 -8.15 8.43
N GLU A 61 -19.90 -7.22 7.50
CA GLU A 61 -18.94 -6.99 6.45
C GLU A 61 -17.62 -6.44 7.03
N LEU A 62 -17.67 -5.56 8.02
CA LEU A 62 -16.49 -5.07 8.72
C LEU A 62 -15.78 -6.17 9.52
N GLU A 63 -16.53 -7.07 10.16
CA GLU A 63 -15.95 -8.25 10.80
C GLU A 63 -15.33 -9.22 9.79
N GLU A 64 -15.97 -9.41 8.64
CA GLU A 64 -15.41 -10.22 7.56
C GLU A 64 -14.15 -9.57 6.99
N HIS A 65 -14.12 -8.26 6.79
CA HIS A 65 -12.92 -7.52 6.39
C HIS A 65 -11.75 -7.75 7.35
N LYS A 66 -11.98 -7.73 8.66
CA LYS A 66 -10.94 -8.04 9.66
C LYS A 66 -10.39 -9.47 9.49
N ARG A 67 -11.25 -10.45 9.18
CA ARG A 67 -10.81 -11.82 8.86
C ARG A 67 -10.00 -11.84 7.58
N ASN A 68 -10.48 -11.18 6.52
CA ASN A 68 -9.81 -11.11 5.23
C ASN A 68 -8.40 -10.51 5.34
N ILE A 69 -8.26 -9.40 6.08
CA ILE A 69 -6.96 -8.79 6.39
C ILE A 69 -6.02 -9.80 7.09
N SER A 70 -6.54 -10.53 8.10
CA SER A 70 -5.76 -11.54 8.83
C SER A 70 -5.29 -12.68 7.93
N ASP A 71 -6.15 -13.15 7.02
CA ASP A 71 -5.82 -14.26 6.13
C ASP A 71 -4.87 -13.83 5.01
N ALA A 72 -5.06 -12.64 4.44
CA ALA A 72 -4.14 -12.03 3.49
C ALA A 72 -2.74 -11.83 4.11
N LYS A 73 -2.69 -11.32 5.36
CA LYS A 73 -1.44 -11.19 6.13
C LYS A 73 -0.69 -12.50 6.23
N LYS A 74 -1.37 -13.62 6.53
CA LYS A 74 -0.75 -14.96 6.65
C LYS A 74 -0.14 -15.42 5.33
N LEU A 75 -0.84 -15.17 4.20
CA LEU A 75 -0.36 -15.57 2.87
C LEU A 75 0.86 -14.75 2.42
N ILE A 76 0.88 -13.46 2.69
CA ILE A 76 2.04 -12.60 2.39
C ILE A 76 3.18 -12.84 3.38
N GLY A 77 2.86 -12.97 4.67
CA GLY A 77 3.82 -13.32 5.73
C GLY A 77 4.35 -12.14 6.51
N TYR A 78 3.83 -10.90 6.36
CA TYR A 78 4.31 -9.78 7.16
C TYR A 78 3.95 -9.92 8.64
N GLN A 79 4.84 -9.40 9.53
CA GLN A 79 4.83 -9.78 10.94
C GLN A 79 3.77 -9.04 11.75
N THR A 80 3.66 -7.72 11.56
CA THR A 80 2.80 -6.89 12.39
C THR A 80 1.84 -6.02 11.58
N LEU A 81 0.71 -5.66 12.19
CA LEU A 81 -0.37 -4.93 11.57
C LEU A 81 -1.08 -4.05 12.61
N SER A 82 -1.35 -2.80 12.24
CA SER A 82 -2.29 -1.92 12.94
C SER A 82 -3.41 -1.51 12.00
N THR A 83 -4.64 -1.55 12.50
CA THR A 83 -5.81 -1.13 11.73
C THR A 83 -6.54 0.00 12.47
N PHE A 84 -7.01 0.97 11.72
CA PHE A 84 -7.79 2.11 12.18
C PHE A 84 -9.13 2.13 11.44
N ASP A 85 -10.03 3.00 11.85
CA ASP A 85 -11.41 3.07 11.39
C ASP A 85 -11.78 4.44 10.81
N LEU A 86 -10.82 5.07 10.12
CA LEU A 86 -11.12 6.30 9.39
C LEU A 86 -12.21 6.05 8.33
N PRO A 87 -13.07 7.05 8.08
CA PRO A 87 -14.23 6.87 7.20
C PRO A 87 -13.82 6.67 5.75
N ASP A 88 -14.28 5.58 5.12
CA ASP A 88 -13.97 5.16 3.76
C ASP A 88 -14.37 6.23 2.72
N ASN A 89 -13.42 6.57 1.82
CA ASN A 89 -13.52 7.62 0.79
C ASN A 89 -13.94 9.01 1.35
N ARG A 90 -13.54 9.31 2.59
CA ARG A 90 -13.86 10.55 3.31
C ARG A 90 -12.71 11.08 4.15
N PHE A 91 -11.46 10.75 3.85
CA PHE A 91 -10.31 11.27 4.60
C PHE A 91 -10.13 12.78 4.45
N ASP A 92 -10.75 13.37 3.44
CA ASP A 92 -10.87 14.84 3.29
C ASP A 92 -11.74 15.48 4.36
N SER A 93 -12.62 14.71 5.02
CA SER A 93 -13.41 15.14 6.17
C SER A 93 -12.71 14.94 7.52
N THR A 94 -11.58 14.24 7.53
CA THR A 94 -10.76 14.02 8.72
C THR A 94 -9.64 15.05 8.75
N PRO A 95 -9.41 15.76 9.88
CA PRO A 95 -8.26 16.65 9.98
C PRO A 95 -6.97 15.93 9.61
N LEU A 96 -6.21 16.46 8.65
CA LEU A 96 -4.97 15.84 8.22
C LEU A 96 -4.00 15.59 9.38
N LEU A 97 -4.02 16.47 10.39
CA LEU A 97 -3.21 16.33 11.59
C LEU A 97 -3.51 15.04 12.35
N ASP A 98 -4.76 14.59 12.39
CA ASP A 98 -5.15 13.36 13.11
C ASP A 98 -4.58 12.14 12.39
N ILE A 99 -4.61 12.13 11.05
CA ILE A 99 -3.97 11.08 10.24
C ILE A 99 -2.45 11.09 10.44
N ILE A 100 -1.82 12.27 10.45
CA ILE A 100 -0.39 12.42 10.73
C ILE A 100 -0.04 11.84 12.10
N LYS A 101 -0.85 12.11 13.14
CA LYS A 101 -0.59 11.62 14.50
C LYS A 101 -0.68 10.10 14.62
N ILE A 102 -1.57 9.46 13.89
CA ILE A 102 -1.61 8.01 13.78
C ILE A 102 -0.25 7.49 13.23
N ILE A 103 0.19 8.05 12.11
CA ILE A 103 1.42 7.61 11.42
C ILE A 103 2.66 7.90 12.29
N GLU A 104 2.75 9.08 12.91
CA GLU A 104 3.84 9.42 13.84
C GLU A 104 3.90 8.43 15.02
N GLY A 105 2.73 8.03 15.56
CA GLY A 105 2.64 7.05 16.64
C GLY A 105 3.14 5.66 16.23
N GLU A 106 2.74 5.16 15.06
CA GLU A 106 3.18 3.86 14.55
C GLU A 106 4.67 3.89 14.16
N LYS A 107 5.12 4.97 13.53
CA LYS A 107 6.54 5.21 13.22
C LYS A 107 7.40 5.20 14.48
N ALA A 108 6.98 5.90 15.52
CA ALA A 108 7.73 5.98 16.80
C ALA A 108 7.88 4.60 17.48
N LYS A 109 6.87 3.75 17.42
CA LYS A 109 6.90 2.38 17.96
C LYS A 109 7.80 1.45 17.15
N PHE A 110 7.70 1.51 15.84
CA PHE A 110 8.34 0.56 14.94
C PHE A 110 9.75 0.96 14.51
N GLN A 111 10.05 2.27 14.43
CA GLN A 111 11.34 2.83 13.98
C GLN A 111 11.77 2.29 12.62
N PRO A 112 11.00 2.58 11.55
CA PRO A 112 11.29 2.05 10.21
C PRO A 112 12.45 2.77 9.54
N ASP A 113 13.17 2.04 8.68
CA ASP A 113 14.17 2.60 7.76
C ASP A 113 13.52 3.11 6.47
N ILE A 114 12.49 2.39 6.02
CA ILE A 114 11.81 2.58 4.73
C ILE A 114 10.30 2.68 4.97
N VAL A 115 9.66 3.62 4.27
CA VAL A 115 8.19 3.72 4.23
C VAL A 115 7.70 3.53 2.81
N PHE A 116 6.71 2.64 2.63
CA PHE A 116 5.92 2.54 1.42
C PHE A 116 4.54 3.13 1.64
N THR A 117 4.02 3.87 0.66
CA THR A 117 2.68 4.46 0.69
C THR A 117 2.14 4.70 -0.72
N HIS A 118 0.91 5.19 -0.81
CA HIS A 118 0.26 5.52 -2.07
C HIS A 118 1.01 6.59 -2.86
N HIS A 119 0.81 6.59 -4.17
CA HIS A 119 1.20 7.71 -5.03
C HIS A 119 0.31 8.93 -4.77
N GLY A 120 0.93 10.09 -4.55
CA GLY A 120 0.20 11.34 -4.22
C GLY A 120 -0.66 11.92 -5.34
N GLY A 121 -0.52 11.41 -6.58
CA GLY A 121 -1.34 11.74 -7.73
C GLY A 121 -2.44 10.71 -8.02
N ASP A 122 -2.71 9.77 -7.12
CA ASP A 122 -3.81 8.81 -7.28
C ASP A 122 -5.17 9.50 -7.42
N LEU A 123 -6.13 8.84 -8.08
CA LEU A 123 -7.48 9.40 -8.23
C LEU A 123 -8.24 9.41 -6.90
N ASN A 124 -8.02 8.41 -6.04
CA ASN A 124 -8.71 8.27 -4.76
C ASN A 124 -8.23 9.34 -3.77
N ILE A 125 -9.17 10.06 -3.16
CA ILE A 125 -8.86 11.14 -2.22
C ILE A 125 -8.16 10.63 -0.95
N ASP A 126 -8.54 9.44 -0.45
CA ASP A 126 -7.95 8.86 0.75
C ASP A 126 -6.48 8.47 0.52
N HIS A 127 -6.15 7.99 -0.70
CA HIS A 127 -4.77 7.71 -1.10
C HIS A 127 -3.93 9.00 -1.13
N GLN A 128 -4.50 10.12 -1.64
CA GLN A 128 -3.84 11.43 -1.65
C GLN A 128 -3.59 11.91 -0.22
N ARG A 129 -4.60 11.82 0.67
CA ARG A 129 -4.48 12.23 2.08
C ARG A 129 -3.50 11.37 2.85
N THR A 130 -3.49 10.05 2.59
CA THR A 130 -2.50 9.14 3.16
C THR A 130 -1.08 9.53 2.75
N PHE A 131 -0.85 9.81 1.47
CA PHE A 131 0.44 10.30 0.98
C PHE A 131 0.87 11.60 1.67
N GLU A 132 0.00 12.62 1.72
CA GLU A 132 0.28 13.91 2.38
C GLU A 132 0.61 13.73 3.87
N ALA A 133 -0.12 12.85 4.55
CA ALA A 133 0.11 12.54 5.96
C ALA A 133 1.45 11.83 6.17
N VAL A 134 1.82 10.85 5.33
CA VAL A 134 3.11 10.16 5.38
C VAL A 134 4.25 11.15 5.13
N MET A 135 4.15 11.99 4.10
CA MET A 135 5.18 12.99 3.80
C MET A 135 5.42 13.94 4.98
N THR A 136 4.34 14.32 5.67
CA THR A 136 4.42 15.21 6.84
C THR A 136 4.96 14.48 8.07
N ALA A 137 4.49 13.26 8.34
CA ALA A 137 4.95 12.46 9.48
C ALA A 137 6.43 12.06 9.37
N CYS A 138 6.94 11.92 8.14
CA CYS A 138 8.32 11.57 7.84
C CYS A 138 9.13 12.77 7.31
N ARG A 139 8.76 14.02 7.67
CA ARG A 139 9.53 15.20 7.29
C ARG A 139 10.98 15.10 7.75
N PRO A 140 11.95 15.61 6.99
CA PRO A 140 13.36 15.41 7.30
C PRO A 140 13.80 16.28 8.49
N MET A 141 13.76 15.68 9.67
CA MET A 141 14.31 16.24 10.91
C MET A 141 15.64 15.55 11.23
N GLU A 142 16.44 16.13 12.11
CA GLU A 142 17.79 15.61 12.45
C GLU A 142 17.73 14.18 13.01
N ASP A 143 16.69 13.85 13.78
CA ASP A 143 16.47 12.57 14.44
C ASP A 143 15.54 11.63 13.64
N GLU A 144 15.22 11.96 12.36
CA GLU A 144 14.32 11.14 11.53
C GLU A 144 14.95 9.78 11.20
N CYS A 145 14.24 8.71 11.60
CA CYS A 145 14.68 7.33 11.32
C CYS A 145 14.49 6.95 9.85
N VAL A 146 13.43 7.46 9.20
CA VAL A 146 13.06 7.11 7.83
C VAL A 146 14.02 7.73 6.82
N THR A 147 14.85 6.89 6.23
CA THR A 147 15.79 7.31 5.18
C THR A 147 15.18 7.26 3.79
N THR A 148 14.16 6.42 3.60
CA THR A 148 13.61 6.15 2.28
C THR A 148 12.10 6.20 2.28
N ILE A 149 11.51 6.95 1.34
CA ILE A 149 10.07 6.97 1.08
C ILE A 149 9.85 6.54 -0.37
N ILE A 150 9.01 5.54 -0.53
CA ILE A 150 8.68 4.92 -1.82
C ILE A 150 7.16 4.92 -1.99
N THR A 151 6.69 5.31 -3.17
CA THR A 151 5.27 5.24 -3.51
C THR A 151 5.00 4.17 -4.55
N PHE A 152 3.81 3.59 -4.49
CA PHE A 152 3.33 2.57 -5.40
C PHE A 152 2.08 3.02 -6.17
N GLU A 153 1.82 2.39 -7.30
CA GLU A 153 0.56 2.50 -8.01
C GLU A 153 -0.49 1.55 -7.40
N THR A 154 -1.73 2.03 -7.27
CA THR A 154 -2.85 1.21 -6.80
C THR A 154 -3.80 0.95 -7.96
N PRO A 155 -3.92 -0.30 -8.47
CA PRO A 155 -4.85 -0.68 -9.53
C PRO A 155 -6.29 -0.25 -9.23
N SER A 156 -6.97 0.32 -10.21
CA SER A 156 -8.29 0.96 -10.16
C SER A 156 -8.33 2.31 -9.42
N GLY A 157 -7.19 2.97 -9.34
CA GLY A 157 -7.05 4.30 -8.76
C GLY A 157 -6.01 5.10 -9.54
N THR A 158 -4.76 4.66 -9.49
CA THR A 158 -3.63 5.41 -10.07
C THR A 158 -3.71 5.53 -11.59
N GLU A 159 -4.02 4.43 -12.31
CA GLU A 159 -4.09 4.42 -13.77
C GLU A 159 -5.32 5.16 -14.33
N TRP A 160 -6.32 5.41 -13.50
CA TRP A 160 -7.53 6.16 -13.89
C TRP A 160 -7.36 7.66 -13.77
N ARG A 161 -6.24 8.12 -13.25
CA ARG A 161 -5.86 9.53 -13.31
C ARG A 161 -5.71 9.96 -14.76
N ALA A 162 -6.24 11.15 -15.09
CA ALA A 162 -6.11 11.68 -16.44
C ALA A 162 -4.63 11.74 -16.86
N SER A 163 -4.30 11.20 -18.03
CA SER A 163 -2.90 11.15 -18.52
C SER A 163 -2.30 12.55 -18.77
N SER A 164 -3.14 13.58 -18.89
CA SER A 164 -2.75 14.98 -18.96
C SER A 164 -2.45 15.63 -17.61
N ASP A 165 -2.77 14.97 -16.47
CA ASP A 165 -2.44 15.47 -15.14
C ASP A 165 -0.93 15.34 -14.90
N PRO A 166 -0.22 16.42 -14.53
CA PRO A 166 1.21 16.34 -14.27
C PRO A 166 1.57 15.45 -13.09
N ARG A 167 0.60 15.06 -12.28
CA ARG A 167 0.76 14.14 -11.14
C ARG A 167 0.56 12.67 -11.51
N HIS A 168 0.53 12.31 -12.80
CA HIS A 168 0.43 10.90 -13.19
C HIS A 168 1.65 10.09 -12.69
N PHE A 169 1.45 8.80 -12.46
CA PHE A 169 2.49 7.93 -11.92
C PHE A 169 3.60 7.66 -12.94
N VAL A 170 4.83 8.04 -12.58
CA VAL A 170 6.04 7.78 -13.39
C VAL A 170 7.01 6.97 -12.55
N PRO A 171 7.04 5.64 -12.70
CA PRO A 171 7.91 4.80 -11.89
C PRO A 171 9.39 4.99 -12.26
N ASN A 172 10.25 4.98 -11.23
CA ASN A 172 11.70 5.06 -11.34
C ASN A 172 12.44 3.99 -10.54
N PHE A 173 11.69 3.09 -9.89
CA PHE A 173 12.19 1.98 -9.10
C PHE A 173 11.36 0.73 -9.37
N PHE A 174 12.02 -0.41 -9.56
CA PHE A 174 11.39 -1.63 -10.03
C PHE A 174 11.88 -2.81 -9.22
N VAL A 175 10.97 -3.65 -8.73
CA VAL A 175 11.28 -4.88 -8.01
C VAL A 175 10.90 -6.08 -8.88
N GLU A 176 11.88 -6.86 -9.30
CA GLU A 176 11.65 -8.11 -10.04
C GLU A 176 10.98 -9.15 -9.15
N LEU A 177 9.92 -9.77 -9.64
CA LEU A 177 9.18 -10.79 -8.94
C LEU A 177 9.41 -12.17 -9.56
N GLN A 178 9.65 -13.16 -8.72
CA GLN A 178 9.49 -14.56 -9.12
C GLN A 178 8.00 -14.91 -9.21
N SER A 179 7.67 -15.97 -9.96
CA SER A 179 6.28 -16.42 -10.10
C SER A 179 5.60 -16.73 -8.75
N LYS A 180 6.37 -17.20 -7.74
CA LYS A 180 5.86 -17.48 -6.39
C LYS A 180 5.36 -16.21 -5.68
N HIS A 181 6.07 -15.06 -5.84
CA HIS A 181 5.70 -13.80 -5.21
C HIS A 181 4.44 -13.21 -5.83
N LEU A 182 4.36 -13.25 -7.16
CA LEU A 182 3.15 -12.81 -7.87
C LEU A 182 1.95 -13.71 -7.55
N GLN A 183 2.18 -15.02 -7.40
CA GLN A 183 1.12 -15.94 -6.99
C GLN A 183 0.64 -15.63 -5.57
N ALA A 184 1.55 -15.41 -4.61
CA ALA A 184 1.20 -15.03 -3.25
C ALA A 184 0.34 -13.75 -3.20
N LYS A 185 0.70 -12.72 -4.00
CA LYS A 185 -0.13 -11.50 -4.14
C LYS A 185 -1.54 -11.83 -4.63
N VAL A 186 -1.65 -12.64 -5.67
CA VAL A 186 -2.95 -13.01 -6.26
C VAL A 186 -3.79 -13.82 -5.27
N ASP A 187 -3.19 -14.81 -4.59
CA ASP A 187 -3.89 -15.64 -3.61
C ASP A 187 -4.34 -14.82 -2.40
N ALA A 188 -3.51 -13.89 -1.93
CA ALA A 188 -3.87 -12.99 -0.84
C ALA A 188 -5.03 -12.05 -1.23
N MET A 189 -5.04 -11.57 -2.48
CA MET A 189 -6.15 -10.72 -2.99
C MET A 189 -7.46 -11.48 -3.06
N GLU A 190 -7.45 -12.80 -3.28
CA GLU A 190 -8.66 -13.65 -3.26
C GLU A 190 -9.30 -13.70 -1.86
N CYS A 191 -8.58 -13.40 -0.78
CA CYS A 191 -9.15 -13.29 0.57
C CYS A 191 -10.13 -12.12 0.70
N TYR A 192 -9.94 -11.05 -0.08
CA TYR A 192 -10.78 -9.85 -0.03
C TYR A 192 -12.04 -10.01 -0.90
N ALA A 193 -13.01 -10.78 -0.40
CA ALA A 193 -14.22 -11.17 -1.14
C ALA A 193 -15.01 -9.97 -1.69
N TYR A 194 -15.01 -8.83 -0.98
CA TYR A 194 -15.74 -7.63 -1.38
C TYR A 194 -14.97 -6.73 -2.36
N GLU A 195 -13.64 -6.89 -2.45
CA GLU A 195 -12.77 -6.02 -3.24
C GLU A 195 -12.34 -6.65 -4.57
N LYS A 196 -12.28 -7.98 -4.64
CA LYS A 196 -11.97 -8.66 -5.89
C LYS A 196 -13.03 -8.43 -6.96
N ARG A 197 -12.61 -8.40 -8.20
CA ARG A 197 -13.48 -8.17 -9.37
C ARG A 197 -13.14 -9.15 -10.49
N SER A 198 -14.07 -9.34 -11.40
CA SER A 198 -13.84 -10.12 -12.62
C SER A 198 -13.08 -9.29 -13.66
N PHE A 199 -12.26 -9.96 -14.48
CA PHE A 199 -11.63 -9.34 -15.64
C PHE A 199 -12.72 -8.74 -16.59
N PRO A 200 -12.50 -7.55 -17.16
CA PRO A 200 -11.25 -6.79 -17.31
C PRO A 200 -10.92 -5.79 -16.19
N HIS A 201 -11.54 -5.88 -15.04
CA HIS A 201 -11.25 -4.94 -13.95
C HIS A 201 -9.78 -5.09 -13.46
N PRO A 202 -9.05 -3.99 -13.16
CA PRO A 202 -7.64 -4.04 -12.74
C PRO A 202 -7.36 -4.88 -11.49
N ARG A 203 -8.32 -4.93 -10.53
CA ARG A 203 -8.22 -5.75 -9.30
C ARG A 203 -8.48 -7.25 -9.53
N SER A 204 -8.75 -7.69 -10.77
CA SER A 204 -8.88 -9.12 -11.06
C SER A 204 -7.53 -9.82 -11.00
N SER A 205 -7.53 -11.11 -10.65
CA SER A 205 -6.32 -11.94 -10.65
C SER A 205 -5.58 -11.88 -11.99
N GLN A 206 -6.31 -11.81 -13.10
CA GLN A 206 -5.73 -11.63 -14.43
C GLN A 206 -5.18 -10.21 -14.62
N GLY A 207 -5.88 -9.18 -14.17
CA GLY A 207 -5.43 -7.77 -14.23
C GLY A 207 -4.11 -7.57 -13.49
N LEU A 208 -3.99 -8.11 -12.28
CA LEU A 208 -2.75 -8.04 -11.50
C LEU A 208 -1.56 -8.70 -12.21
N ARG A 209 -1.78 -9.85 -12.87
CA ARG A 209 -0.74 -10.53 -13.65
C ARG A 209 -0.35 -9.74 -14.90
N ILE A 210 -1.33 -9.14 -15.57
CA ILE A 210 -1.10 -8.29 -16.75
C ILE A 210 -0.28 -7.06 -16.35
N LEU A 211 -0.63 -6.39 -15.26
CA LEU A 211 0.11 -5.22 -14.78
C LEU A 211 1.56 -5.58 -14.45
N ALA A 212 1.80 -6.66 -13.70
CA ALA A 212 3.14 -7.11 -13.37
C ALA A 212 3.96 -7.47 -14.62
N GLY A 213 3.34 -8.08 -15.63
CA GLY A 213 3.96 -8.37 -16.93
C GLY A 213 4.25 -7.11 -17.73
N TYR A 214 3.31 -6.16 -17.78
CA TYR A 214 3.48 -4.88 -18.47
C TYR A 214 4.65 -4.07 -17.87
N ARG A 215 4.72 -3.95 -16.55
CA ARG A 215 5.85 -3.31 -15.85
C ARG A 215 7.15 -4.08 -16.07
N GLY A 216 7.07 -5.42 -16.16
CA GLY A 216 8.22 -6.26 -16.50
C GLY A 216 8.79 -5.97 -17.89
N ILE A 217 7.93 -5.89 -18.92
CA ILE A 217 8.35 -5.58 -20.29
C ILE A 217 9.11 -4.26 -20.36
N SER A 218 8.71 -3.25 -19.59
CA SER A 218 9.35 -1.92 -19.62
C SER A 218 10.80 -1.93 -19.14
N VAL A 219 11.23 -2.97 -18.41
CA VAL A 219 12.59 -3.11 -17.85
C VAL A 219 13.26 -4.45 -18.21
N GLY A 220 12.71 -5.18 -19.18
CA GLY A 220 13.29 -6.45 -19.68
C GLY A 220 13.20 -7.61 -18.69
N LYS A 221 12.15 -7.65 -17.89
CA LYS A 221 11.88 -8.70 -16.89
C LYS A 221 10.51 -9.34 -17.10
N LYS A 222 10.31 -10.56 -16.54
CA LYS A 222 9.06 -11.29 -16.71
C LYS A 222 7.91 -10.65 -15.90
N TYR A 223 8.16 -10.40 -14.63
CA TYR A 223 7.21 -9.79 -13.71
C TYR A 223 7.91 -8.78 -12.82
N VAL A 224 7.29 -7.63 -12.64
CA VAL A 224 7.83 -6.53 -11.85
C VAL A 224 6.68 -5.80 -11.14
N GLU A 225 6.90 -5.35 -9.92
CA GLU A 225 6.14 -4.25 -9.34
C GLU A 225 6.94 -2.96 -9.48
N ALA A 226 6.24 -1.87 -9.83
CA ALA A 226 6.84 -0.60 -10.15
C ALA A 226 6.52 0.44 -9.08
N PHE A 227 7.52 1.26 -8.76
CA PHE A 227 7.51 2.21 -7.66
C PHE A 227 8.12 3.54 -8.07
N GLN A 228 7.87 4.57 -7.26
CA GLN A 228 8.56 5.84 -7.36
C GLN A 228 9.28 6.14 -6.04
N ILE A 229 10.59 6.29 -6.08
CA ILE A 229 11.37 6.80 -4.94
C ILE A 229 11.12 8.30 -4.86
N ILE A 230 10.59 8.74 -3.72
CA ILE A 230 10.37 10.16 -3.39
C ILE A 230 11.57 10.73 -2.67
N ARG A 231 12.16 9.95 -1.77
CA ARG A 231 13.35 10.31 -1.00
C ARG A 231 14.19 9.07 -0.71
N HIS A 232 15.49 9.21 -0.86
CA HIS A 232 16.46 8.19 -0.42
C HIS A 232 17.72 8.88 0.09
N ILE A 233 18.06 8.64 1.35
CA ILE A 233 19.24 9.19 2.02
C ILE A 233 20.21 8.05 2.29
N ILE A 234 21.42 8.18 1.77
CA ILE A 234 22.54 7.28 2.08
C ILE A 234 23.23 7.82 3.32
N LYS A 235 23.17 7.06 4.43
CA LYS A 235 23.94 7.38 5.64
C LYS A 235 25.41 7.07 5.39
N ILE A 236 26.27 8.02 5.67
CA ILE A 236 27.73 7.84 5.67
C ILE A 236 28.11 7.54 7.11
N ASN A 237 28.69 6.36 7.36
CA ASN A 237 29.20 5.94 8.66
C ASN A 237 30.57 6.60 8.93
#